data_9d1a0fa43e0c5c801ac1a0ce2b50b5d7
#
_entry.id   9d1a0fa43e0c5c801ac1a0ce2b50b5d7
#
_cell.length_a   1.000
_cell.length_b   1.000
_cell.length_c   1.000
_cell.angle_alpha   90.00
_cell.angle_beta   90.00
_cell.angle_gamma   90.00
#
_symmetry.space_group_name_H-M   'P 1'
#
loop_
_entity.id
_entity.type
_entity.pdbx_description
1 polymer ?
#
loop_
_entity_poly.entity_id
_entity_poly.type
_entity_poly.pdbx_seq_one_letter_code
_entity_poly.pdbx_strand_id
1 'polypeptide(L)'
;MLFLLFELEGARYALDAADIAEVLPLAAAKPIPGAPAWVAGILIHRGVPVPVIDVSRLALGRAAAPMRSTRLVIVRVRLPLDGDAEPAAAEGERLLGLIVEHATQTARLDPAAFSDGGIDTPHARWLGPVAHDAHGVLQWVTVRHLLGEEARALLYAAAAREAADACDGQGAADSLDARAGERR
;
A
#
# COMPACT_ATOMS: atom_id res chain seq x y z
N MET A 1 10.36 13.37 13.45
CA MET A 1 9.37 12.35 13.06
C MET A 1 10.00 10.97 13.10
N LEU A 2 9.21 9.90 13.18
CA LEU A 2 9.68 8.51 13.08
C LEU A 2 9.45 8.01 11.66
N PHE A 3 10.44 7.38 11.07
CA PHE A 3 10.38 6.81 9.73
C PHE A 3 10.74 5.33 9.76
N LEU A 4 10.08 4.53 8.93
CA LEU A 4 10.53 3.20 8.52
C LEU A 4 11.48 3.38 7.34
N LEU A 5 12.69 2.82 7.45
CA LEU A 5 13.67 2.85 6.37
C LEU A 5 13.61 1.56 5.57
N PHE A 6 13.73 1.67 4.26
CA PHE A 6 13.81 0.54 3.34
C PHE A 6 14.76 0.87 2.19
N GLU A 7 15.15 -0.14 1.41
CA GLU A 7 16.12 0.03 0.34
C GLU A 7 15.62 -0.61 -0.96
N LEU A 8 15.94 0.03 -2.07
CA LEU A 8 15.75 -0.50 -3.42
C LEU A 8 17.07 -0.35 -4.18
N GLU A 9 17.72 -1.46 -4.53
CA GLU A 9 19.03 -1.48 -5.21
C GLU A 9 20.10 -0.58 -4.57
N GLY A 10 20.14 -0.56 -3.23
CA GLY A 10 21.09 0.24 -2.47
C GLY A 10 20.70 1.72 -2.32
N ALA A 11 19.65 2.20 -2.98
CA ALA A 11 19.08 3.51 -2.70
C ALA A 11 18.17 3.42 -1.47
N ARG A 12 18.26 4.42 -0.57
CA ARG A 12 17.57 4.44 0.72
C ARG A 12 16.34 5.31 0.69
N TYR A 13 15.27 4.79 1.26
CA TYR A 13 13.96 5.44 1.31
C TYR A 13 13.44 5.51 2.73
N ALA A 14 12.68 6.56 3.01
CA ALA A 14 12.02 6.79 4.30
C ALA A 14 10.51 6.89 4.13
N LEU A 15 9.77 6.08 4.86
CA LEU A 15 8.31 6.10 4.94
C LEU A 15 7.89 6.62 6.30
N ASP A 16 7.04 7.65 6.34
CA ASP A 16 6.57 8.20 7.60
C ASP A 16 5.77 7.15 8.40
N ALA A 17 6.16 6.93 9.63
CA ALA A 17 5.46 6.00 10.52
C ALA A 17 4.02 6.43 10.83
N ALA A 18 3.69 7.72 10.70
CA ALA A 18 2.33 8.22 10.85
C ALA A 18 1.38 7.67 9.78
N ASP A 19 1.89 7.40 8.58
CA ASP A 19 1.12 6.79 7.49
C ASP A 19 0.99 5.27 7.66
N ILE A 20 1.81 4.63 8.50
CA ILE A 20 1.83 3.17 8.66
C ILE A 20 0.70 2.73 9.61
N ALA A 21 -0.12 1.81 9.14
CA ALA A 21 -1.10 1.11 9.97
C ALA A 21 -0.48 -0.12 10.63
N GLU A 22 0.29 -0.92 9.88
CA GLU A 22 0.90 -2.14 10.36
C GLU A 22 2.07 -2.58 9.46
N VAL A 23 3.06 -3.26 10.04
CA VAL A 23 4.17 -3.89 9.31
C VAL A 23 4.08 -5.40 9.48
N LEU A 24 3.92 -6.12 8.39
CA LEU A 24 3.71 -7.57 8.35
C LEU A 24 4.89 -8.28 7.68
N PRO A 25 5.10 -9.56 7.96
CA PRO A 25 5.92 -10.40 7.09
C PRO A 25 5.37 -10.38 5.66
N LEU A 26 6.23 -10.63 4.66
CA LEU A 26 5.78 -10.77 3.29
C LEU A 26 4.71 -11.86 3.20
N ALA A 27 3.55 -11.50 2.69
CA ALA A 27 2.42 -12.39 2.49
C ALA A 27 2.00 -12.39 1.01
N ALA A 28 1.46 -13.51 0.56
CA ALA A 28 0.92 -13.62 -0.79
C ALA A 28 -0.39 -12.82 -0.92
N ALA A 29 -0.51 -12.09 -2.02
CA ALA A 29 -1.75 -11.40 -2.40
C ALA A 29 -2.42 -12.17 -3.55
N LYS A 30 -3.76 -12.17 -3.60
CA LYS A 30 -4.55 -12.74 -4.71
C LYS A 30 -4.39 -11.84 -5.93
N PRO A 31 -3.86 -12.32 -7.06
CA PRO A 31 -3.66 -11.50 -8.25
C PRO A 31 -4.97 -10.93 -8.78
N ILE A 32 -4.91 -9.72 -9.34
CA ILE A 32 -6.03 -9.07 -10.02
C ILE A 32 -5.81 -9.23 -11.54
N PRO A 33 -6.67 -9.96 -12.27
CA PRO A 33 -6.57 -10.08 -13.71
C PRO A 33 -6.62 -8.70 -14.41
N GLY A 34 -5.69 -8.46 -15.34
CA GLY A 34 -5.62 -7.21 -16.10
C GLY A 34 -5.02 -6.01 -15.34
N ALA A 35 -4.61 -6.19 -14.09
CA ALA A 35 -3.92 -5.15 -13.34
C ALA A 35 -2.49 -4.90 -13.88
N PRO A 36 -1.94 -3.68 -13.71
CA PRO A 36 -0.54 -3.39 -14.04
C PRO A 36 0.43 -4.34 -13.33
N ALA A 37 1.59 -4.61 -13.95
CA ALA A 37 2.56 -5.58 -13.44
C ALA A 37 3.07 -5.30 -12.01
N TRP A 38 3.09 -4.03 -11.59
CA TRP A 38 3.49 -3.62 -10.25
C TRP A 38 2.42 -3.83 -9.17
N VAL A 39 1.18 -4.18 -9.56
CA VAL A 39 0.14 -4.59 -8.63
C VAL A 39 0.35 -6.05 -8.24
N ALA A 40 0.64 -6.31 -6.98
CA ALA A 40 0.80 -7.66 -6.47
C ALA A 40 -0.54 -8.40 -6.32
N GLY A 41 -1.63 -7.68 -6.04
CA GLY A 41 -2.96 -8.25 -5.90
C GLY A 41 -3.78 -7.63 -4.77
N ILE A 42 -4.68 -8.42 -4.18
CA ILE A 42 -5.50 -8.07 -3.01
C ILE A 42 -5.16 -9.01 -1.85
N LEU A 43 -5.02 -8.46 -0.66
CA LEU A 43 -4.88 -9.19 0.60
C LEU A 43 -6.10 -8.89 1.49
N ILE A 44 -6.65 -9.91 2.13
CA ILE A 44 -7.64 -9.70 3.19
C ILE A 44 -6.90 -9.42 4.50
N HIS A 45 -6.99 -8.17 4.96
CA HIS A 45 -6.38 -7.72 6.20
C HIS A 45 -7.46 -7.37 7.22
N ARG A 46 -7.57 -8.17 8.30
CA ARG A 46 -8.62 -8.02 9.34
C ARG A 46 -10.05 -7.94 8.76
N GLY A 47 -10.33 -8.78 7.77
CA GLY A 47 -11.63 -8.81 7.09
C GLY A 47 -11.84 -7.73 6.02
N VAL A 48 -10.86 -6.84 5.80
CA VAL A 48 -10.93 -5.77 4.81
C VAL A 48 -10.04 -6.12 3.61
N PRO A 49 -10.56 -6.08 2.37
CA PRO A 49 -9.74 -6.23 1.17
C PRO A 49 -8.82 -5.03 1.00
N VAL A 50 -7.52 -5.27 0.98
CA VAL A 50 -6.48 -4.26 0.82
C VAL A 50 -5.72 -4.52 -0.47
N PRO A 51 -5.71 -3.59 -1.42
CA PRO A 51 -4.87 -3.70 -2.60
C PRO A 51 -3.39 -3.63 -2.20
N VAL A 52 -2.56 -4.42 -2.88
CA VAL A 52 -1.13 -4.54 -2.60
C VAL A 52 -0.33 -4.21 -3.84
N ILE A 53 0.66 -3.34 -3.70
CA ILE A 53 1.63 -3.01 -4.74
C ILE A 53 3.03 -3.47 -4.36
N ASP A 54 3.79 -3.85 -5.37
CA ASP A 54 5.22 -4.17 -5.26
C ASP A 54 6.02 -2.92 -5.65
N VAL A 55 6.63 -2.26 -4.66
CA VAL A 55 7.35 -1.01 -4.86
C VAL A 55 8.60 -1.22 -5.72
N SER A 56 9.26 -2.41 -5.63
CA SER A 56 10.38 -2.77 -6.49
C SER A 56 9.93 -2.89 -7.95
N ARG A 57 8.77 -3.47 -8.23
CA ARG A 57 8.22 -3.51 -9.60
C ARG A 57 7.81 -2.14 -10.10
N LEU A 58 7.23 -1.32 -9.24
CA LEU A 58 6.84 0.06 -9.59
C LEU A 58 8.05 0.91 -9.96
N ALA A 59 9.12 0.83 -9.15
CA ALA A 59 10.29 1.68 -9.31
C ALA A 59 11.33 1.13 -10.30
N LEU A 60 11.51 -0.20 -10.34
CA LEU A 60 12.64 -0.86 -10.99
C LEU A 60 12.22 -1.87 -12.07
N GLY A 61 10.92 -2.14 -12.21
CA GLY A 61 10.39 -3.11 -13.18
C GLY A 61 10.63 -4.59 -12.79
N ARG A 62 11.28 -4.88 -11.66
CA ARG A 62 11.51 -6.23 -11.15
C ARG A 62 10.71 -6.50 -9.88
N ALA A 63 10.35 -7.76 -9.64
CA ALA A 63 9.68 -8.14 -8.41
C ALA A 63 10.60 -7.96 -7.19
N ALA A 64 10.01 -7.61 -6.05
CA ALA A 64 10.70 -7.60 -4.78
C ALA A 64 11.24 -9.01 -4.45
N ALA A 65 12.48 -9.08 -3.98
CA ALA A 65 13.09 -10.33 -3.57
C ALA A 65 12.41 -10.86 -2.28
N PRO A 66 12.03 -12.15 -2.21
CA PRO A 66 11.35 -12.74 -1.06
C PRO A 66 12.34 -13.03 0.08
N MET A 67 12.93 -11.99 0.65
CA MET A 67 13.88 -12.09 1.76
C MET A 67 13.18 -11.91 3.12
N ARG A 68 13.86 -12.31 4.20
CA ARG A 68 13.39 -12.06 5.58
C ARG A 68 13.26 -10.58 5.91
N SER A 69 14.00 -9.71 5.22
CA SER A 69 13.95 -8.25 5.35
C SER A 69 12.89 -7.59 4.50
N THR A 70 12.28 -8.32 3.56
CA THR A 70 11.14 -7.83 2.76
C THR A 70 9.88 -7.84 3.62
N ARG A 71 9.15 -6.74 3.63
CA ARG A 71 7.94 -6.54 4.43
C ARG A 71 6.77 -6.16 3.57
N LEU A 72 5.58 -6.54 4.05
CA LEU A 72 4.32 -5.97 3.62
C LEU A 72 3.93 -4.87 4.62
N VAL A 73 3.98 -3.63 4.20
CA VAL A 73 3.64 -2.47 5.02
C VAL A 73 2.24 -2.01 4.65
N ILE A 74 1.31 -2.10 5.58
CA ILE A 74 -0.04 -1.56 5.40
C ILE A 74 0.00 -0.09 5.76
N VAL A 75 -0.35 0.77 4.81
CA VAL A 75 -0.38 2.23 4.98
C VAL A 75 -1.78 2.78 4.83
N ARG A 76 -2.02 3.92 5.48
CA ARG A 76 -3.23 4.73 5.34
C ARG A 76 -3.02 5.74 4.23
N VAL A 77 -3.90 5.73 3.26
CA VAL A 77 -3.90 6.71 2.16
C VAL A 77 -5.18 7.52 2.25
N ARG A 78 -5.04 8.83 2.34
CA ARG A 78 -6.18 9.73 2.22
C ARG A 78 -6.42 9.99 0.74
N LEU A 79 -7.57 9.57 0.27
CA LEU A 79 -7.97 9.72 -1.12
C LEU A 79 -9.28 10.52 -1.19
N PRO A 80 -9.50 11.33 -2.23
CA PRO A 80 -10.82 11.87 -2.52
C PRO A 80 -11.82 10.71 -2.59
N LEU A 81 -12.99 10.89 -2.00
CA LEU A 81 -14.10 9.94 -2.19
C LEU A 81 -14.66 10.15 -3.60
N ASP A 82 -14.90 9.04 -4.32
CA ASP A 82 -15.55 9.07 -5.61
C ASP A 82 -17.00 9.55 -5.42
N GLY A 83 -17.37 10.66 -6.04
CA GLY A 83 -18.69 11.27 -5.98
C GLY A 83 -18.60 12.80 -6.05
N ASP A 84 -19.69 13.46 -6.45
CA ASP A 84 -19.84 14.90 -6.61
C ASP A 84 -19.75 15.72 -5.30
N ALA A 85 -19.01 15.22 -4.30
CA ALA A 85 -18.81 15.91 -3.04
C ALA A 85 -17.73 17.00 -3.20
N GLU A 86 -18.02 18.18 -2.70
CA GLU A 86 -17.12 19.33 -2.58
C GLU A 86 -15.73 18.89 -2.11
N PRO A 87 -14.64 19.31 -2.76
CA PRO A 87 -13.28 18.76 -2.54
C PRO A 87 -12.72 18.93 -1.13
N ALA A 88 -13.38 19.64 -0.26
CA ALA A 88 -12.92 19.91 1.11
C ALA A 88 -13.52 19.00 2.20
N ALA A 89 -14.52 18.16 1.89
CA ALA A 89 -15.27 17.40 2.91
C ALA A 89 -15.22 15.88 2.79
N ALA A 90 -14.60 15.31 1.77
CA ALA A 90 -14.73 13.90 1.42
C ALA A 90 -13.39 13.21 1.15
N GLU A 91 -12.40 13.34 2.04
CA GLU A 91 -11.24 12.45 2.06
C GLU A 91 -11.55 11.22 2.92
N GLY A 92 -11.72 10.06 2.28
CA GLY A 92 -11.79 8.78 2.98
C GLY A 92 -10.40 8.20 3.23
N GLU A 93 -10.16 7.72 4.46
CA GLU A 93 -8.97 6.93 4.75
C GLU A 93 -9.13 5.53 4.14
N ARG A 94 -8.18 5.12 3.31
CA ARG A 94 -8.13 3.80 2.70
C ARG A 94 -6.81 3.12 3.02
N LEU A 95 -6.83 1.79 3.05
CA LEU A 95 -5.60 1.00 3.24
C LEU A 95 -4.99 0.62 1.90
N LEU A 96 -3.65 0.62 1.88
CA LEU A 96 -2.83 0.16 0.76
C LEU A 96 -1.68 -0.68 1.31
N GLY A 97 -1.41 -1.84 0.74
CA GLY A 97 -0.26 -2.65 1.06
C GLY A 97 0.93 -2.30 0.17
N LEU A 98 2.10 -2.14 0.75
CA LEU A 98 3.37 -1.89 0.07
C LEU A 98 4.32 -3.04 0.34
N ILE A 99 4.76 -3.76 -0.71
CA ILE A 99 5.87 -4.69 -0.58
C ILE A 99 7.16 -3.89 -0.75
N VAL A 100 7.99 -3.84 0.29
CA VAL A 100 9.25 -3.09 0.34
C VAL A 100 10.38 -3.99 0.79
N GLU A 101 11.55 -3.85 0.17
CA GLU A 101 12.75 -4.62 0.48
C GLU A 101 13.55 -3.96 1.62
N HIS A 102 14.32 -4.75 2.38
CA HIS A 102 15.21 -4.27 3.45
C HIS A 102 14.56 -3.35 4.49
N ALA A 103 13.27 -3.55 4.75
CA ALA A 103 12.50 -2.74 5.70
C ALA A 103 12.66 -3.27 7.13
N THR A 104 13.83 -3.07 7.72
CA THR A 104 14.21 -3.62 9.04
C THR A 104 14.57 -2.56 10.07
N GLN A 105 14.66 -1.30 9.67
CA GLN A 105 15.13 -0.23 10.54
C GLN A 105 14.11 0.90 10.62
N THR A 106 14.09 1.56 11.77
CA THR A 106 13.39 2.82 11.95
C THR A 106 14.37 3.89 12.42
N ALA A 107 14.15 5.14 12.00
CA ALA A 107 14.96 6.28 12.40
C ALA A 107 14.09 7.46 12.81
N ARG A 108 14.54 8.20 13.83
CA ARG A 108 13.99 9.52 14.15
C ARG A 108 14.76 10.57 13.38
N LEU A 109 14.08 11.23 12.47
CA LEU A 109 14.68 12.25 11.60
C LEU A 109 13.91 13.57 11.79
N ASP A 110 14.65 14.67 11.64
CA ASP A 110 14.05 15.99 11.60
C ASP A 110 13.45 16.23 10.20
N PRO A 111 12.14 16.50 10.07
CA PRO A 111 11.54 16.83 8.78
C PRO A 111 12.20 18.04 8.10
N ALA A 112 12.74 18.98 8.87
CA ALA A 112 13.44 20.14 8.35
C ALA A 112 14.80 19.81 7.69
N ALA A 113 15.34 18.61 7.94
CA ALA A 113 16.54 18.13 7.25
C ALA A 113 16.26 17.66 5.81
N PHE A 114 14.98 17.48 5.45
CA PHE A 114 14.58 17.14 4.10
C PHE A 114 14.37 18.40 3.28
N SER A 115 14.99 18.46 2.13
CA SER A 115 14.85 19.55 1.16
C SER A 115 14.30 19.05 -0.16
N ASP A 116 13.57 19.90 -0.86
CA ASP A 116 13.15 19.59 -2.23
C ASP A 116 14.38 19.41 -3.10
N GLY A 117 14.53 18.25 -3.72
CA GLY A 117 15.66 17.93 -4.59
C GLY A 117 15.67 18.70 -5.91
N GLY A 118 14.65 19.52 -6.18
CA GLY A 118 14.52 20.31 -7.41
C GLY A 118 14.37 19.47 -8.68
N ILE A 119 14.14 18.16 -8.56
CA ILE A 119 13.98 17.25 -9.70
C ILE A 119 12.48 16.94 -9.82
N ASP A 120 11.85 17.46 -10.85
CA ASP A 120 10.49 17.06 -11.19
C ASP A 120 10.54 15.70 -11.90
N THR A 121 9.94 14.68 -11.25
CA THR A 121 9.80 13.33 -11.80
C THR A 121 8.32 13.01 -12.06
N PRO A 122 7.75 13.39 -13.21
CA PRO A 122 6.32 13.24 -13.50
C PRO A 122 5.81 11.80 -13.32
N HIS A 123 6.67 10.80 -13.59
CA HIS A 123 6.35 9.37 -13.47
C HIS A 123 6.63 8.79 -12.07
N ALA A 124 7.26 9.56 -11.18
CA ALA A 124 7.63 9.13 -9.83
C ALA A 124 7.28 10.21 -8.78
N ARG A 125 6.06 10.76 -8.85
CA ARG A 125 5.57 11.80 -7.93
C ARG A 125 5.58 11.37 -6.45
N TRP A 126 5.68 10.08 -6.20
CA TRP A 126 5.82 9.51 -4.86
C TRP A 126 7.20 9.76 -4.23
N LEU A 127 8.19 10.14 -5.03
CA LEU A 127 9.47 10.62 -4.55
C LEU A 127 9.29 12.04 -4.02
N GLY A 128 9.37 12.18 -2.71
CA GLY A 128 9.26 13.45 -2.00
C GLY A 128 10.63 14.13 -1.82
N PRO A 129 10.81 14.92 -0.77
CA PRO A 129 12.06 15.61 -0.49
C PRO A 129 13.17 14.64 -0.07
N VAL A 130 14.43 15.08 -0.16
CA VAL A 130 15.64 14.32 0.14
C VAL A 130 16.34 14.87 1.37
N ALA A 131 16.95 13.98 2.16
CA ALA A 131 17.89 14.32 3.22
C ALA A 131 19.24 13.64 2.97
N HIS A 132 20.28 14.17 3.58
CA HIS A 132 21.61 13.58 3.58
C HIS A 132 22.00 13.20 5.00
N ASP A 133 22.45 11.97 5.19
CA ASP A 133 23.02 11.50 6.46
C ASP A 133 24.41 10.89 6.25
N ALA A 134 24.99 10.30 7.30
CA ALA A 134 26.29 9.64 7.23
C ALA A 134 26.33 8.45 6.26
N HIS A 135 25.18 7.93 5.84
CA HIS A 135 25.05 6.80 4.95
C HIS A 135 24.62 7.22 3.52
N GLY A 136 24.58 8.51 3.23
CA GLY A 136 24.29 9.07 1.91
C GLY A 136 22.91 9.70 1.81
N VAL A 137 22.31 9.62 0.60
CA VAL A 137 20.99 10.20 0.29
C VAL A 137 19.89 9.32 0.87
N LEU A 138 18.90 9.96 1.47
CA LEU A 138 17.67 9.36 1.94
C LEU A 138 16.49 10.07 1.30
N GLN A 139 15.66 9.32 0.55
CA GLN A 139 14.50 9.83 -0.17
C GLN A 139 13.21 9.59 0.62
N TRP A 140 12.48 10.65 0.94
CA TRP A 140 11.16 10.51 1.56
C TRP A 140 10.13 10.01 0.54
N VAL A 141 9.35 9.01 0.91
CA VAL A 141 8.26 8.46 0.09
C VAL A 141 6.93 9.09 0.49
N THR A 142 6.26 9.71 -0.44
CA THR A 142 4.94 10.30 -0.24
C THR A 142 3.86 9.31 -0.69
N VAL A 143 3.26 8.61 0.27
CA VAL A 143 2.32 7.49 0.03
C VAL A 143 1.14 7.88 -0.86
N ARG A 144 0.56 9.08 -0.64
CA ARG A 144 -0.59 9.58 -1.42
C ARG A 144 -0.31 9.71 -2.92
N HIS A 145 0.94 9.81 -3.31
CA HIS A 145 1.37 9.97 -4.71
C HIS A 145 1.86 8.66 -5.35
N LEU A 146 1.90 7.55 -4.59
CA LEU A 146 2.29 6.24 -5.12
C LEU A 146 1.37 5.74 -6.24
N LEU A 147 0.10 6.11 -6.17
CA LEU A 147 -0.90 5.71 -7.15
C LEU A 147 -1.39 6.92 -7.95
N GLY A 148 -1.31 6.83 -9.27
CA GLY A 148 -2.05 7.72 -10.16
C GLY A 148 -3.56 7.48 -10.04
N GLU A 149 -4.36 8.41 -10.54
CA GLU A 149 -5.81 8.39 -10.40
C GLU A 149 -6.46 7.13 -11.03
N GLU A 150 -6.07 6.77 -12.25
CA GLU A 150 -6.55 5.56 -12.93
C GLU A 150 -6.22 4.28 -12.13
N ALA A 151 -4.99 4.18 -11.59
CA ALA A 151 -4.56 3.05 -10.80
C ALA A 151 -5.33 2.96 -9.47
N ARG A 152 -5.63 4.08 -8.84
CA ARG A 152 -6.48 4.14 -7.64
C ARG A 152 -7.87 3.62 -7.92
N ALA A 153 -8.54 4.14 -8.95
CA ALA A 153 -9.88 3.72 -9.34
C ALA A 153 -9.93 2.21 -9.60
N LEU A 154 -8.98 1.68 -10.37
CA LEU A 154 -8.90 0.24 -10.67
C LEU A 154 -8.71 -0.61 -9.40
N LEU A 155 -7.79 -0.25 -8.53
CA LEU A 155 -7.44 -1.05 -7.36
C LEU A 155 -8.55 -1.07 -6.32
N TYR A 156 -9.17 0.06 -6.04
CA TYR A 156 -10.21 0.12 -5.03
C TYR A 156 -11.56 -0.41 -5.55
N ALA A 157 -11.84 -0.31 -6.86
CA ALA A 157 -12.96 -1.02 -7.47
C ALA A 157 -12.80 -2.55 -7.39
N ALA A 158 -11.58 -3.07 -7.61
CA ALA A 158 -11.30 -4.49 -7.46
C ALA A 158 -11.43 -4.96 -6.00
N ALA A 159 -10.92 -4.17 -5.05
CA ALA A 159 -11.06 -4.47 -3.62
C ALA A 159 -12.53 -4.46 -3.17
N ALA A 160 -13.34 -3.54 -3.69
CA ALA A 160 -14.78 -3.49 -3.38
C ALA A 160 -15.53 -4.72 -3.92
N ARG A 161 -15.18 -5.23 -5.10
CA ARG A 161 -15.76 -6.48 -5.64
C ARG A 161 -15.40 -7.68 -4.79
N GLU A 162 -14.13 -7.80 -4.37
CA GLU A 162 -13.68 -8.89 -3.49
C GLU A 162 -14.42 -8.86 -2.13
N ALA A 163 -14.72 -7.67 -1.60
CA ALA A 163 -15.51 -7.53 -0.38
C ALA A 163 -16.97 -8.02 -0.57
N ALA A 164 -17.58 -7.71 -1.70
CA ALA A 164 -18.94 -8.15 -2.03
C ALA A 164 -19.01 -9.68 -2.17
N ASP A 165 -18.07 -10.28 -2.92
CA ASP A 165 -17.98 -11.73 -3.12
C ASP A 165 -17.79 -12.49 -1.78
N ALA A 166 -16.99 -11.92 -0.87
CA ALA A 166 -16.77 -12.49 0.47
C ALA A 166 -18.06 -12.47 1.33
N CYS A 167 -18.89 -11.44 1.18
CA CYS A 167 -20.17 -11.30 1.90
C CYS A 167 -21.22 -12.28 1.41
N ASP A 168 -21.32 -12.48 0.09
CA ASP A 168 -22.26 -13.40 -0.53
C ASP A 168 -21.92 -14.88 -0.24
N GLY A 169 -20.63 -15.20 -0.15
CA GLY A 169 -20.14 -16.54 0.21
C GLY A 169 -20.49 -16.95 1.64
N GLN A 170 -20.59 -16.03 2.57
CA GLN A 170 -20.94 -16.28 3.97
C GLN A 170 -22.45 -16.53 4.16
N GLY A 171 -23.28 -15.85 3.40
CA GLY A 171 -24.74 -16.05 3.44
C GLY A 171 -25.21 -17.41 2.92
N ALA A 172 -24.44 -18.04 2.02
CA ALA A 172 -24.76 -19.37 1.47
C ALA A 172 -24.41 -20.52 2.46
N ALA A 173 -23.40 -20.35 3.31
CA ALA A 173 -23.01 -21.35 4.32
C ALA A 173 -24.02 -21.43 5.47
N ASP A 174 -24.53 -20.29 5.93
CA ASP A 174 -25.52 -20.21 7.02
C ASP A 174 -26.88 -20.78 6.64
N SER A 175 -27.27 -20.72 5.35
CA SER A 175 -28.54 -21.25 4.86
C SER A 175 -28.55 -22.77 4.68
N LEU A 176 -27.40 -23.43 4.62
CA LEU A 176 -27.27 -24.89 4.54
C LEU A 176 -27.38 -25.56 5.91
N ASP A 177 -26.89 -24.90 6.97
CA ASP A 177 -26.96 -25.43 8.35
C ASP A 177 -28.37 -25.33 8.94
N ALA A 178 -29.13 -24.29 8.56
CA ALA A 178 -30.52 -24.14 8.99
C ALA A 178 -31.49 -25.23 8.43
N ARG A 179 -31.15 -25.84 7.28
CA ARG A 179 -31.98 -26.93 6.67
C ARG A 179 -31.65 -28.32 7.19
N ALA A 180 -30.52 -28.49 7.88
CA ALA A 180 -30.13 -29.78 8.47
C ALA A 180 -30.80 -30.03 9.83
N GLY A 181 -31.29 -28.99 10.52
CA GLY A 181 -31.92 -29.07 11.84
C GLY A 181 -33.41 -29.45 11.84
N GLU A 182 -34.10 -29.47 10.70
CA GLU A 182 -35.55 -29.66 10.62
C GLU A 182 -36.00 -31.10 10.28
N ARG A 183 -35.10 -32.05 10.31
CA ARG A 183 -35.42 -33.51 10.12
C ARG A 183 -34.91 -34.34 11.31
N ARG A 184 -35.60 -34.17 12.43
CA ARG A 184 -35.66 -35.18 13.51
C ARG A 184 -37.04 -35.15 14.14
#